data_aa786e87a8480027651f51e4da34890a
#
_entry.id   aa786e87a8480027651f51e4da34890a
#
_cell.length_a   1.000
_cell.length_b   1.000
_cell.length_c   1.000
_cell.angle_alpha   90.00
_cell.angle_beta   90.00
_cell.angle_gamma   90.00
#
_symmetry.space_group_name_H-M   'P 1'
#
loop_
_entity.id
_entity.type
_entity.pdbx_description
1 polymer ?
#
loop_
_entity_poly.entity_id
_entity_poly.type
_entity_poly.pdbx_seq_one_letter_code
_entity_poly.pdbx_strand_id
1 'polypeptide(L)'
;LMKKRDFLKTSAALATTTLIPSSLLASIGESQTRLRTAHIGIGGMGAEDLQSIASHQSVDVVALCDVDNKNLEAAHLIYPDAKIFKDYRVMLKKMSSDIDAVIVSTPDHTHAPASIMAMQMDKPVYCQKPLTHYVSEAREMRNLAEQKNLVTQMGIQVHSFYDYKLATLLIQSGIIGKVHTVKAWTDRNFGYDGPAPKGNDPVPDSLDWNLWLGTSSERPYKEK
;
A
#
# COMPACT_ATOMS: atom_id res chain seq x y z
N LEU A 1 29.00 -46.73 -11.39
CA LEU A 1 29.76 -45.69 -10.68
C LEU A 1 30.66 -44.99 -11.68
N MET A 2 30.34 -43.74 -12.04
CA MET A 2 31.13 -42.90 -12.94
C MET A 2 32.46 -42.58 -12.31
N LYS A 3 33.58 -42.81 -13.01
CA LYS A 3 34.92 -42.55 -12.48
C LYS A 3 35.15 -41.04 -12.39
N LYS A 4 35.84 -40.55 -11.33
CA LYS A 4 36.17 -39.14 -11.09
C LYS A 4 36.75 -38.43 -12.32
N ARG A 5 37.46 -39.15 -13.19
CA ARG A 5 38.11 -38.64 -14.39
C ARG A 5 37.09 -38.34 -15.52
N ASP A 6 35.96 -39.05 -15.55
CA ASP A 6 34.91 -38.85 -16.52
C ASP A 6 34.01 -37.68 -16.10
N PHE A 7 33.81 -37.48 -14.80
CA PHE A 7 33.14 -36.30 -14.23
C PHE A 7 33.90 -34.99 -14.59
N LEU A 8 35.24 -35.01 -14.46
CA LEU A 8 36.05 -33.84 -14.79
C LEU A 8 36.09 -33.54 -16.29
N LYS A 9 36.01 -34.55 -17.15
CA LYS A 9 35.92 -34.35 -18.62
C LYS A 9 34.54 -33.80 -19.05
N THR A 10 33.48 -34.22 -18.40
CA THR A 10 32.13 -33.72 -18.65
C THR A 10 31.97 -32.28 -18.12
N SER A 11 32.62 -31.93 -17.00
CA SER A 11 32.61 -30.57 -16.46
C SER A 11 33.44 -29.60 -17.33
N ALA A 12 34.51 -30.07 -17.99
CA ALA A 12 35.32 -29.25 -18.88
C ALA A 12 34.61 -29.00 -20.24
N ALA A 13 33.70 -29.87 -20.68
CA ALA A 13 32.93 -29.68 -21.91
C ALA A 13 31.72 -28.73 -21.75
N LEU A 14 31.31 -28.39 -20.50
CA LEU A 14 30.27 -27.39 -20.21
C LEU A 14 30.83 -25.98 -20.03
N ALA A 15 32.15 -25.79 -20.12
CA ALA A 15 32.78 -24.48 -20.18
C ALA A 15 32.82 -23.92 -21.63
N THR A 16 31.82 -24.24 -22.44
CA THR A 16 31.51 -23.45 -23.62
C THR A 16 30.97 -22.13 -23.08
N THR A 17 31.79 -21.08 -23.19
CA THR A 17 31.41 -19.70 -23.06
C THR A 17 30.03 -19.49 -23.66
N THR A 18 29.02 -19.49 -22.81
CA THR A 18 27.75 -18.86 -23.15
C THR A 18 28.13 -17.39 -23.32
N LEU A 19 28.34 -16.96 -24.56
CA LEU A 19 28.37 -15.58 -24.95
C LEU A 19 26.98 -15.04 -24.55
N ILE A 20 26.89 -14.53 -23.33
CA ILE A 20 25.71 -13.78 -22.89
C ILE A 20 25.62 -12.63 -23.91
N PRO A 21 24.55 -12.54 -24.70
CA PRO A 21 24.42 -11.46 -25.66
C PRO A 21 24.63 -10.13 -24.94
N SER A 22 25.39 -9.23 -25.52
CA SER A 22 25.63 -7.90 -24.94
C SER A 22 24.34 -7.14 -24.61
N SER A 23 23.25 -7.47 -25.29
CA SER A 23 21.89 -7.00 -24.96
C SER A 23 21.37 -7.50 -23.60
N LEU A 24 21.76 -8.70 -23.14
CA LEU A 24 21.42 -9.20 -21.80
C LEU A 24 22.32 -8.58 -20.72
N LEU A 25 23.58 -8.27 -21.04
CA LEU A 25 24.47 -7.54 -20.13
C LEU A 25 24.07 -6.06 -20.04
N ALA A 26 23.55 -5.47 -21.12
CA ALA A 26 23.01 -4.12 -21.10
C ALA A 26 21.75 -4.01 -20.22
N SER A 27 20.89 -5.04 -20.17
CA SER A 27 19.73 -5.05 -19.29
C SER A 27 20.07 -5.20 -17.79
N ILE A 28 21.28 -5.66 -17.46
CA ILE A 28 21.76 -5.74 -16.07
C ILE A 28 22.28 -4.38 -15.58
N GLY A 29 22.56 -3.47 -16.50
CA GLY A 29 23.08 -2.11 -16.25
C GLY A 29 22.07 -0.98 -16.45
N GLU A 30 20.83 -1.27 -16.84
CA GLU A 30 19.78 -0.25 -16.82
C GLU A 30 19.53 0.12 -15.36
N SER A 31 19.84 1.36 -15.02
CA SER A 31 19.38 2.02 -13.82
C SER A 31 17.88 1.75 -13.70
N GLN A 32 17.49 0.80 -12.85
CA GLN A 32 16.07 0.57 -12.59
C GLN A 32 15.50 1.91 -12.14
N THR A 33 14.66 2.51 -12.98
CA THR A 33 13.93 3.71 -12.60
C THR A 33 13.15 3.39 -11.34
N ARG A 34 13.49 4.08 -10.24
CA ARG A 34 12.81 3.85 -8.96
C ARG A 34 11.36 4.26 -9.10
N LEU A 35 10.46 3.50 -8.47
CA LEU A 35 9.04 3.75 -8.46
C LEU A 35 8.74 4.99 -7.61
N ARG A 36 8.22 6.05 -8.22
CA ARG A 36 7.88 7.30 -7.54
C ARG A 36 6.52 7.17 -6.89
N THR A 37 6.50 7.21 -5.56
CA THR A 37 5.28 6.98 -4.77
C THR A 37 4.77 8.25 -4.11
N ALA A 38 3.45 8.38 -4.07
CA ALA A 38 2.74 9.39 -3.29
C ALA A 38 1.93 8.71 -2.17
N HIS A 39 2.00 9.24 -0.96
CA HIS A 39 1.33 8.68 0.22
C HIS A 39 0.27 9.63 0.74
N ILE A 40 -0.96 9.14 0.87
CA ILE A 40 -2.14 9.87 1.35
C ILE A 40 -2.59 9.27 2.68
N GLY A 41 -2.55 10.07 3.75
CA GLY A 41 -2.72 9.61 5.12
C GLY A 41 -1.42 8.97 5.62
N ILE A 42 -0.63 9.75 6.36
CA ILE A 42 0.71 9.36 6.80
C ILE A 42 0.86 9.39 8.32
N GLY A 43 -0.27 9.39 9.05
CA GLY A 43 -0.33 9.19 10.49
C GLY A 43 -0.69 7.76 10.87
N GLY A 44 -0.37 7.34 12.10
CA GLY A 44 -0.71 6.01 12.61
C GLY A 44 -0.27 4.87 11.66
N MET A 45 -1.23 4.05 11.21
CA MET A 45 -0.96 2.96 10.26
C MET A 45 -0.34 3.47 8.96
N GLY A 46 -0.71 4.67 8.50
CA GLY A 46 -0.13 5.26 7.30
C GLY A 46 1.36 5.57 7.44
N ALA A 47 1.84 5.88 8.65
CA ALA A 47 3.27 6.04 8.90
C ALA A 47 4.02 4.69 8.82
N GLU A 48 3.39 3.60 9.28
CA GLU A 48 3.95 2.24 9.16
C GLU A 48 4.02 1.79 7.69
N ASP A 49 2.96 2.05 6.91
CA ASP A 49 2.92 1.77 5.48
C ASP A 49 3.99 2.58 4.73
N LEU A 50 4.11 3.88 5.02
CA LEU A 50 5.11 4.76 4.45
C LEU A 50 6.52 4.23 4.72
N GLN A 51 6.83 3.92 5.96
CA GLN A 51 8.14 3.39 6.35
C GLN A 51 8.44 2.05 5.66
N SER A 52 7.45 1.15 5.63
CA SER A 52 7.61 -0.20 5.04
C SER A 52 7.86 -0.12 3.54
N ILE A 53 7.08 0.67 2.82
CA ILE A 53 7.18 0.82 1.36
C ILE A 53 8.47 1.57 0.99
N ALA A 54 8.79 2.66 1.69
CA ALA A 54 9.99 3.46 1.47
C ALA A 54 11.30 2.71 1.79
N SER A 55 11.23 1.65 2.61
CA SER A 55 12.40 0.81 2.89
C SER A 55 12.91 0.02 1.68
N HIS A 56 12.08 -0.12 0.64
CA HIS A 56 12.47 -0.84 -0.57
C HIS A 56 13.34 0.03 -1.46
N GLN A 57 14.51 -0.49 -1.84
CA GLN A 57 15.52 0.26 -2.61
C GLN A 57 15.06 0.76 -3.99
N SER A 58 13.99 0.18 -4.55
CA SER A 58 13.39 0.59 -5.83
C SER A 58 12.25 1.61 -5.67
N VAL A 59 12.09 2.22 -4.50
CA VAL A 59 11.03 3.19 -4.23
C VAL A 59 11.61 4.55 -3.91
N ASP A 60 11.02 5.60 -4.49
CA ASP A 60 11.23 7.00 -4.16
C ASP A 60 9.92 7.61 -3.66
N VAL A 61 9.94 8.15 -2.45
CA VAL A 61 8.83 8.92 -1.90
C VAL A 61 8.89 10.33 -2.45
N VAL A 62 7.98 10.67 -3.37
CA VAL A 62 7.99 11.98 -4.05
C VAL A 62 6.93 12.95 -3.51
N ALA A 63 5.89 12.44 -2.85
CA ALA A 63 4.83 13.27 -2.29
C ALA A 63 4.22 12.67 -1.02
N LEU A 64 3.91 13.54 -0.08
CA LEU A 64 3.27 13.25 1.20
C LEU A 64 2.01 14.09 1.34
N CYS A 65 0.91 13.48 1.75
CA CYS A 65 -0.35 14.17 1.94
C CYS A 65 -1.03 13.74 3.24
N ASP A 66 -1.34 14.70 4.08
CA ASP A 66 -2.13 14.50 5.30
C ASP A 66 -2.88 15.78 5.66
N VAL A 67 -4.03 15.64 6.27
CA VAL A 67 -4.85 16.78 6.74
C VAL A 67 -4.36 17.34 8.08
N ASP A 68 -3.48 16.61 8.77
CA ASP A 68 -2.82 17.05 10.02
C ASP A 68 -1.37 17.46 9.74
N ASN A 69 -1.05 18.73 9.99
CA ASN A 69 0.30 19.26 9.84
C ASN A 69 1.34 18.54 10.70
N LYS A 70 0.97 18.01 11.87
CA LYS A 70 1.90 17.26 12.71
C LYS A 70 2.44 16.03 12.01
N ASN A 71 1.55 15.31 11.30
CA ASN A 71 1.95 14.14 10.52
C ASN A 71 2.85 14.55 9.34
N LEU A 72 2.48 15.63 8.64
CA LEU A 72 3.28 16.16 7.52
C LEU A 72 4.68 16.58 7.97
N GLU A 73 4.79 17.33 9.04
CA GLU A 73 6.07 17.80 9.58
C GLU A 73 6.96 16.62 10.01
N ALA A 74 6.39 15.65 10.75
CA ALA A 74 7.11 14.46 11.18
C ALA A 74 7.63 13.61 10.01
N ALA A 75 6.81 13.40 8.99
CA ALA A 75 7.22 12.63 7.81
C ALA A 75 8.21 13.41 6.93
N HIS A 76 8.04 14.72 6.79
CA HIS A 76 8.94 15.56 5.98
C HIS A 76 10.36 15.66 6.56
N LEU A 77 10.52 15.52 7.87
CA LEU A 77 11.84 15.40 8.50
C LEU A 77 12.60 14.14 8.04
N ILE A 78 11.86 13.07 7.73
CA ILE A 78 12.44 11.80 7.29
C ILE A 78 12.62 11.77 5.76
N TYR A 79 11.69 12.39 5.04
CA TYR A 79 11.65 12.45 3.57
C TYR A 79 11.66 13.91 3.08
N PRO A 80 12.78 14.63 3.25
CA PRO A 80 12.84 16.08 3.01
C PRO A 80 12.67 16.47 1.54
N ASP A 81 12.95 15.55 0.60
CA ASP A 81 12.80 15.78 -0.82
C ASP A 81 11.36 15.60 -1.32
N ALA A 82 10.50 14.98 -0.51
CA ALA A 82 9.09 14.78 -0.85
C ALA A 82 8.29 16.08 -0.74
N LYS A 83 7.46 16.37 -1.75
CA LYS A 83 6.56 17.53 -1.70
C LYS A 83 5.38 17.25 -0.76
N ILE A 84 5.03 18.22 0.08
CA ILE A 84 3.96 18.08 1.07
C ILE A 84 2.67 18.76 0.63
N PHE A 85 1.53 18.13 0.93
CA PHE A 85 0.20 18.61 0.59
C PHE A 85 -0.79 18.31 1.72
N LYS A 86 -1.77 19.18 1.91
CA LYS A 86 -2.91 18.93 2.81
C LYS A 86 -4.06 18.22 2.11
N ASP A 87 -4.25 18.48 0.83
CA ASP A 87 -5.33 17.98 0.02
C ASP A 87 -4.80 17.07 -1.10
N TYR A 88 -5.17 15.79 -1.06
CA TYR A 88 -4.75 14.79 -2.05
C TYR A 88 -5.23 15.15 -3.47
N ARG A 89 -6.35 15.85 -3.61
CA ARG A 89 -6.87 16.26 -4.92
C ARG A 89 -5.94 17.29 -5.59
N VAL A 90 -5.37 18.17 -4.78
CA VAL A 90 -4.36 19.14 -5.24
C VAL A 90 -3.05 18.44 -5.57
N MET A 91 -2.62 17.51 -4.72
CA MET A 91 -1.41 16.71 -4.94
C MET A 91 -1.49 15.94 -6.26
N LEU A 92 -2.52 15.14 -6.43
CA LEU A 92 -2.68 14.30 -7.62
C LEU A 92 -2.74 15.13 -8.90
N LYS A 93 -3.46 16.27 -8.89
CA LYS A 93 -3.52 17.16 -10.06
C LYS A 93 -2.18 17.81 -10.39
N LYS A 94 -1.43 18.26 -9.36
CA LYS A 94 -0.16 18.98 -9.57
C LYS A 94 1.01 18.07 -9.92
N MET A 95 0.98 16.83 -9.44
CA MET A 95 2.10 15.90 -9.54
C MET A 95 1.80 14.65 -10.39
N SER A 96 0.75 14.67 -11.18
CA SER A 96 0.34 13.50 -11.97
C SER A 96 1.47 12.88 -12.80
N SER A 97 2.33 13.70 -13.40
CA SER A 97 3.48 13.24 -14.19
C SER A 97 4.65 12.73 -13.35
N ASP A 98 4.69 13.08 -12.07
CA ASP A 98 5.79 12.78 -11.15
C ASP A 98 5.51 11.59 -10.24
N ILE A 99 4.29 11.05 -10.29
CA ILE A 99 3.82 9.94 -9.45
C ILE A 99 3.59 8.71 -10.34
N ASP A 100 4.15 7.58 -9.95
CA ASP A 100 3.95 6.29 -10.60
C ASP A 100 2.93 5.42 -9.87
N ALA A 101 2.84 5.51 -8.54
CA ALA A 101 1.88 4.78 -7.73
C ALA A 101 1.44 5.58 -6.50
N VAL A 102 0.23 5.28 -6.00
CA VAL A 102 -0.37 5.97 -4.86
C VAL A 102 -0.69 5.00 -3.74
N ILE A 103 -0.31 5.38 -2.54
CA ILE A 103 -0.62 4.67 -1.30
C ILE A 103 -1.70 5.45 -0.54
N VAL A 104 -2.79 4.79 -0.18
CA VAL A 104 -3.92 5.39 0.53
C VAL A 104 -4.10 4.70 1.87
N SER A 105 -3.78 5.41 2.95
CA SER A 105 -3.86 4.92 4.33
C SER A 105 -4.60 5.91 5.24
N THR A 106 -5.62 6.54 4.69
CA THR A 106 -6.52 7.48 5.37
C THR A 106 -7.51 6.76 6.27
N PRO A 107 -8.39 7.46 7.02
CA PRO A 107 -9.59 6.86 7.57
C PRO A 107 -10.49 6.26 6.48
N ASP A 108 -11.25 5.22 6.87
CA ASP A 108 -12.02 4.33 5.98
C ASP A 108 -12.90 5.07 4.95
N HIS A 109 -13.53 6.16 5.37
CA HIS A 109 -14.45 6.94 4.50
C HIS A 109 -13.76 7.70 3.37
N THR A 110 -12.42 7.85 3.42
CA THR A 110 -11.64 8.54 2.40
C THR A 110 -10.86 7.58 1.50
N HIS A 111 -10.85 6.27 1.80
CA HIS A 111 -10.16 5.26 1.00
C HIS A 111 -10.61 5.28 -0.47
N ALA A 112 -11.91 5.15 -0.70
CA ALA A 112 -12.44 5.09 -2.06
C ALA A 112 -12.28 6.42 -2.83
N PRO A 113 -12.65 7.59 -2.30
CA PRO A 113 -12.51 8.84 -3.05
C PRO A 113 -11.07 9.12 -3.50
N ALA A 114 -10.09 8.89 -2.61
CA ALA A 114 -8.69 9.10 -2.93
C ALA A 114 -8.16 8.06 -3.94
N SER A 115 -8.49 6.78 -3.73
CA SER A 115 -8.08 5.69 -4.62
C SER A 115 -8.69 5.82 -6.00
N ILE A 116 -10.01 6.07 -6.09
CA ILE A 116 -10.72 6.22 -7.37
C ILE A 116 -10.12 7.39 -8.18
N MET A 117 -9.86 8.53 -7.52
CA MET A 117 -9.24 9.66 -8.21
C MET A 117 -7.86 9.31 -8.76
N ALA A 118 -7.02 8.61 -8.00
CA ALA A 118 -5.72 8.15 -8.46
C ALA A 118 -5.84 7.17 -9.64
N MET A 119 -6.75 6.19 -9.54
CA MET A 119 -7.00 5.20 -10.58
C MET A 119 -7.57 5.82 -11.87
N GLN A 120 -8.43 6.85 -11.77
CA GLN A 120 -8.90 7.62 -12.92
C GLN A 120 -7.76 8.32 -13.65
N MET A 121 -6.69 8.66 -12.95
CA MET A 121 -5.46 9.23 -13.50
C MET A 121 -4.39 8.18 -13.87
N ASP A 122 -4.81 6.93 -14.08
CA ASP A 122 -3.98 5.79 -14.48
C ASP A 122 -2.88 5.42 -13.47
N LYS A 123 -3.11 5.67 -12.17
CA LYS A 123 -2.15 5.32 -11.13
C LYS A 123 -2.50 3.99 -10.46
N PRO A 124 -1.55 3.04 -10.38
CA PRO A 124 -1.60 1.91 -9.47
C PRO A 124 -1.85 2.37 -8.04
N VAL A 125 -2.63 1.59 -7.28
CA VAL A 125 -3.02 1.96 -5.92
C VAL A 125 -2.82 0.82 -4.93
N TYR A 126 -2.11 1.11 -3.84
CA TYR A 126 -2.20 0.36 -2.61
C TYR A 126 -3.19 1.07 -1.68
N CYS A 127 -4.23 0.39 -1.24
CA CYS A 127 -5.24 0.96 -0.34
C CYS A 127 -5.36 0.14 0.94
N GLN A 128 -5.33 0.79 2.09
CA GLN A 128 -5.49 0.14 3.38
C GLN A 128 -6.83 -0.58 3.52
N LYS A 129 -6.89 -1.51 4.46
CA LYS A 129 -8.12 -2.20 4.87
C LYS A 129 -8.93 -1.32 5.85
N PRO A 130 -10.26 -1.38 5.82
CA PRO A 130 -11.10 -2.00 4.80
C PRO A 130 -10.98 -1.23 3.48
N LEU A 131 -11.14 -1.93 2.35
CA LEU A 131 -10.90 -1.31 1.03
C LEU A 131 -11.72 -0.04 0.81
N THR A 132 -12.98 -0.07 1.24
CA THR A 132 -13.92 1.04 1.08
C THR A 132 -14.94 1.07 2.22
N HIS A 133 -15.68 2.16 2.33
CA HIS A 133 -16.78 2.31 3.25
C HIS A 133 -18.10 1.67 2.72
N TYR A 134 -18.30 1.69 1.40
CA TYR A 134 -19.49 1.12 0.74
C TYR A 134 -19.12 0.07 -0.30
N VAL A 135 -19.99 -0.94 -0.47
CA VAL A 135 -19.82 -1.99 -1.49
C VAL A 135 -19.81 -1.43 -2.92
N SER A 136 -20.58 -0.37 -3.18
CA SER A 136 -20.60 0.32 -4.48
C SER A 136 -19.24 0.89 -4.84
N GLU A 137 -18.54 1.46 -3.88
CA GLU A 137 -17.18 2.01 -4.06
C GLU A 137 -16.18 0.90 -4.40
N ALA A 138 -16.25 -0.24 -3.70
CA ALA A 138 -15.39 -1.39 -3.99
C ALA A 138 -15.62 -1.93 -5.42
N ARG A 139 -16.87 -1.94 -5.87
CA ARG A 139 -17.20 -2.31 -7.26
C ARG A 139 -16.64 -1.33 -8.26
N GLU A 140 -16.72 -0.04 -7.98
CA GLU A 140 -16.14 1.00 -8.85
C GLU A 140 -14.63 0.85 -8.96
N MET A 141 -13.93 0.68 -7.83
CA MET A 141 -12.48 0.44 -7.82
C MET A 141 -12.10 -0.80 -8.62
N ARG A 142 -12.84 -1.91 -8.46
CA ARG A 142 -12.63 -3.13 -9.24
C ARG A 142 -12.79 -2.85 -10.74
N ASN A 143 -13.89 -2.20 -11.12
CA ASN A 143 -14.18 -1.90 -12.54
C ASN A 143 -13.08 -1.02 -13.16
N LEU A 144 -12.61 0.01 -12.44
CA LEU A 144 -11.50 0.85 -12.89
C LEU A 144 -10.19 0.06 -13.03
N ALA A 145 -9.90 -0.83 -12.08
CA ALA A 145 -8.71 -1.67 -12.15
C ALA A 145 -8.73 -2.58 -13.40
N GLU A 146 -9.88 -3.20 -13.68
CA GLU A 146 -10.07 -4.05 -14.85
C GLU A 146 -10.01 -3.23 -16.16
N GLN A 147 -10.75 -2.13 -16.26
CA GLN A 147 -10.84 -1.30 -17.46
C GLN A 147 -9.49 -0.68 -17.86
N LYS A 148 -8.71 -0.26 -16.87
CA LYS A 148 -7.43 0.42 -17.06
C LYS A 148 -6.22 -0.49 -16.90
N ASN A 149 -6.45 -1.78 -16.61
CA ASN A 149 -5.39 -2.78 -16.34
C ASN A 149 -4.40 -2.30 -15.26
N LEU A 150 -4.93 -1.75 -14.17
CA LEU A 150 -4.12 -1.20 -13.09
C LEU A 150 -3.73 -2.28 -12.07
N VAL A 151 -2.50 -2.22 -11.61
CA VAL A 151 -2.05 -3.00 -10.46
C VAL A 151 -2.64 -2.39 -9.20
N THR A 152 -3.33 -3.20 -8.42
CA THR A 152 -3.94 -2.77 -7.15
C THR A 152 -3.67 -3.78 -6.04
N GLN A 153 -3.52 -3.28 -4.82
CA GLN A 153 -3.30 -4.10 -3.63
C GLN A 153 -4.08 -3.53 -2.45
N MET A 154 -4.79 -4.40 -1.74
CA MET A 154 -5.39 -4.04 -0.44
C MET A 154 -4.43 -4.39 0.71
N GLY A 155 -4.34 -3.50 1.70
CA GLY A 155 -3.43 -3.59 2.85
C GLY A 155 -3.82 -4.64 3.90
N ILE A 156 -3.93 -5.90 3.52
CA ILE A 156 -4.13 -7.02 4.44
C ILE A 156 -2.77 -7.60 4.86
N GLN A 157 -2.11 -6.94 5.81
CA GLN A 157 -0.74 -7.28 6.24
C GLN A 157 -0.60 -8.74 6.69
N VAL A 158 -1.60 -9.27 7.41
CA VAL A 158 -1.59 -10.63 7.96
C VAL A 158 -1.39 -11.70 6.87
N HIS A 159 -1.93 -11.49 5.66
CA HIS A 159 -1.73 -12.40 4.53
C HIS A 159 -0.25 -12.49 4.08
N SER A 160 0.56 -11.50 4.43
CA SER A 160 1.99 -11.48 4.11
C SER A 160 2.85 -12.13 5.20
N PHE A 161 2.31 -12.37 6.40
CA PHE A 161 3.07 -12.96 7.51
C PHE A 161 3.45 -14.41 7.24
N TYR A 162 4.65 -14.77 7.65
CA TYR A 162 5.20 -16.12 7.48
C TYR A 162 4.29 -17.18 8.11
N ASP A 163 3.86 -16.96 9.35
CA ASP A 163 3.02 -17.91 10.09
C ASP A 163 1.68 -18.17 9.42
N TYR A 164 1.06 -17.11 8.85
CA TYR A 164 -0.17 -17.23 8.09
C TYR A 164 0.01 -18.06 6.82
N LYS A 165 1.09 -17.81 6.08
CA LYS A 165 1.44 -18.58 4.88
C LYS A 165 1.74 -20.03 5.22
N LEU A 166 2.50 -20.27 6.29
CA LEU A 166 2.83 -21.61 6.77
C LEU A 166 1.56 -22.37 7.19
N ALA A 167 0.68 -21.75 7.98
CA ALA A 167 -0.59 -22.36 8.38
C ALA A 167 -1.44 -22.75 7.16
N THR A 168 -1.51 -21.87 6.17
CA THR A 168 -2.24 -22.13 4.91
C THR A 168 -1.64 -23.33 4.17
N LEU A 169 -0.32 -23.40 4.02
CA LEU A 169 0.36 -24.53 3.39
C LEU A 169 0.14 -25.85 4.13
N LEU A 170 0.21 -25.84 5.46
CA LEU A 170 -0.04 -27.04 6.28
C LEU A 170 -1.47 -27.55 6.11
N ILE A 171 -2.46 -26.66 6.10
CA ILE A 171 -3.86 -27.04 5.86
C ILE A 171 -4.03 -27.63 4.45
N GLN A 172 -3.49 -26.95 3.44
CA GLN A 172 -3.56 -27.39 2.03
C GLN A 172 -2.82 -28.70 1.77
N SER A 173 -1.76 -29.00 2.53
CA SER A 173 -1.05 -30.28 2.44
C SER A 173 -1.86 -31.48 2.95
N GLY A 174 -3.01 -31.23 3.57
CA GLY A 174 -3.88 -32.28 4.12
C GLY A 174 -3.43 -32.84 5.46
N ILE A 175 -2.45 -32.25 6.14
CA ILE A 175 -1.91 -32.73 7.43
C ILE A 175 -2.99 -32.86 8.52
N ILE A 176 -4.03 -32.02 8.46
CA ILE A 176 -5.19 -32.06 9.37
C ILE A 176 -6.37 -32.84 8.82
N GLY A 177 -6.20 -33.48 7.65
CA GLY A 177 -7.27 -34.17 6.95
C GLY A 177 -8.30 -33.21 6.32
N LYS A 178 -9.48 -33.75 6.02
CA LYS A 178 -10.56 -32.96 5.40
C LYS A 178 -11.19 -32.02 6.42
N VAL A 179 -11.15 -30.71 6.13
CA VAL A 179 -11.78 -29.70 6.96
C VAL A 179 -13.31 -29.74 6.80
N HIS A 180 -14.04 -30.01 7.87
CA HIS A 180 -15.50 -30.05 7.90
C HIS A 180 -16.09 -28.83 8.63
N THR A 181 -15.36 -28.27 9.57
CA THR A 181 -15.84 -27.15 10.40
C THR A 181 -14.73 -26.16 10.63
N VAL A 182 -15.05 -24.89 10.47
CA VAL A 182 -14.18 -23.76 10.83
C VAL A 182 -14.88 -22.93 11.88
N LYS A 183 -14.19 -22.62 12.97
CA LYS A 183 -14.66 -21.71 14.00
C LYS A 183 -13.72 -20.51 14.06
N ALA A 184 -14.30 -19.31 14.00
CA ALA A 184 -13.56 -18.06 14.14
C ALA A 184 -14.20 -17.22 15.25
N TRP A 185 -13.35 -16.60 16.05
CA TRP A 185 -13.80 -15.70 17.13
C TRP A 185 -12.80 -14.60 17.35
N THR A 186 -13.24 -13.52 17.98
CA THR A 186 -12.39 -12.44 18.46
C THR A 186 -12.83 -12.01 19.83
N ASP A 187 -11.89 -11.68 20.69
CA ASP A 187 -12.10 -11.11 22.02
C ASP A 187 -11.99 -9.58 22.02
N ARG A 188 -11.67 -9.00 20.85
CA ARG A 188 -11.53 -7.55 20.70
C ARG A 188 -12.87 -6.90 20.42
N ASN A 189 -13.24 -5.96 21.27
CA ASN A 189 -14.40 -5.11 21.07
C ASN A 189 -13.95 -3.85 20.32
N PHE A 190 -14.27 -3.78 19.03
CA PHE A 190 -13.98 -2.62 18.20
C PHE A 190 -15.26 -1.83 17.98
N GLY A 191 -15.15 -0.52 18.13
CA GLY A 191 -16.22 0.39 17.84
C GLY A 191 -16.79 1.05 19.08
N TYR A 192 -17.79 1.87 18.85
CA TYR A 192 -18.50 2.62 19.86
C TYR A 192 -20.01 2.41 19.67
N ASP A 193 -20.65 1.77 20.63
CA ASP A 193 -22.08 1.44 20.58
C ASP A 193 -22.98 2.52 21.23
N GLY A 194 -22.37 3.61 21.71
CA GLY A 194 -23.10 4.70 22.34
C GLY A 194 -23.72 5.67 21.34
N PRO A 195 -24.54 6.63 21.84
CA PRO A 195 -25.08 7.70 21.01
C PRO A 195 -23.95 8.59 20.49
N ALA A 196 -24.17 9.24 19.34
CA ALA A 196 -23.18 10.18 18.78
C ALA A 196 -22.70 11.17 19.86
N PRO A 197 -21.38 11.39 20.00
CA PRO A 197 -20.83 12.31 20.99
C PRO A 197 -21.46 13.70 20.85
N LYS A 198 -21.93 14.25 21.97
CA LYS A 198 -22.53 15.59 22.01
C LYS A 198 -21.47 16.66 22.31
N GLY A 199 -21.70 17.85 21.81
CA GLY A 199 -20.85 18.99 22.06
C GLY A 199 -19.95 19.34 20.87
N ASN A 200 -19.17 20.39 21.06
CA ASN A 200 -18.26 20.94 20.07
C ASN A 200 -16.98 21.32 20.80
N ASP A 201 -15.90 20.65 20.50
CA ASP A 201 -14.57 21.00 21.00
C ASP A 201 -13.83 21.83 19.95
N PRO A 202 -12.83 22.64 20.35
CA PRO A 202 -12.02 23.35 19.39
C PRO A 202 -11.24 22.37 18.51
N VAL A 203 -11.25 22.63 17.20
CA VAL A 203 -10.42 21.84 16.26
C VAL A 203 -8.96 22.16 16.57
N PRO A 204 -8.07 21.16 16.70
CA PRO A 204 -6.64 21.40 16.83
C PRO A 204 -6.10 22.26 15.66
N ASP A 205 -5.23 23.22 15.94
CA ASP A 205 -4.66 24.14 14.92
C ASP A 205 -3.92 23.38 13.80
N SER A 206 -3.42 22.18 14.08
CA SER A 206 -2.72 21.36 13.11
C SER A 206 -3.65 20.65 12.13
N LEU A 207 -4.94 20.45 12.50
CA LEU A 207 -5.90 19.60 11.76
C LEU A 207 -6.83 20.43 10.89
N ASP A 208 -6.89 20.12 9.60
CA ASP A 208 -7.97 20.57 8.73
C ASP A 208 -9.17 19.64 8.86
N TRP A 209 -10.12 20.01 9.74
CA TRP A 209 -11.30 19.20 10.04
C TRP A 209 -12.22 19.00 8.84
N ASN A 210 -12.34 20.01 7.98
CA ASN A 210 -13.16 19.90 6.78
C ASN A 210 -12.58 18.90 5.77
N LEU A 211 -11.27 18.93 5.54
CA LEU A 211 -10.60 17.94 4.71
C LEU A 211 -10.64 16.54 5.34
N TRP A 212 -10.57 16.44 6.69
CA TRP A 212 -10.69 15.17 7.39
C TRP A 212 -12.08 14.54 7.21
N LEU A 213 -13.15 15.34 7.31
CA LEU A 213 -14.51 14.89 7.06
C LEU A 213 -14.69 14.38 5.62
N GLY A 214 -14.09 15.05 4.65
CA GLY A 214 -14.12 14.65 3.25
C GLY A 214 -15.54 14.44 2.72
N THR A 215 -15.90 13.17 2.47
CA THR A 215 -17.24 12.78 1.96
C THR A 215 -18.25 12.48 3.08
N SER A 216 -17.84 12.55 4.34
CA SER A 216 -18.74 12.37 5.48
C SER A 216 -19.63 13.60 5.70
N SER A 217 -20.77 13.40 6.35
CA SER A 217 -21.65 14.53 6.72
C SER A 217 -20.92 15.51 7.63
N GLU A 218 -21.21 16.79 7.45
CA GLU A 218 -20.71 17.84 8.31
C GLU A 218 -21.13 17.59 9.77
N ARG A 219 -20.17 17.71 10.67
CA ARG A 219 -20.41 17.61 12.11
C ARG A 219 -19.35 18.40 12.87
N PRO A 220 -19.68 18.90 14.07
CA PRO A 220 -18.70 19.51 14.95
C PRO A 220 -17.54 18.55 15.26
N TYR A 221 -16.37 19.11 15.49
CA TYR A 221 -15.26 18.34 16.02
C TYR A 221 -15.55 17.98 17.48
N LYS A 222 -15.22 16.75 17.83
CA LYS A 222 -15.28 16.27 19.22
C LYS A 222 -14.04 15.43 19.50
N GLU A 223 -13.29 15.84 20.48
CA GLU A 223 -12.20 15.05 21.05
C GLU A 223 -12.79 13.92 21.90
N LYS A 224 -12.14 12.77 21.94
CA LYS A 224 -12.62 11.60 22.70
C LYS A 224 -12.50 11.81 24.20
#